data_b06e776ee13a94d9e4f9e61cfc8b7f6f
#
_entry.id   b06e776ee13a94d9e4f9e61cfc8b7f6f
#
_cell.length_a   1.000
_cell.length_b   1.000
_cell.length_c   1.000
_cell.angle_alpha   90.00
_cell.angle_beta   90.00
_cell.angle_gamma   90.00
#
_symmetry.space_group_name_H-M   'P 1'
#
loop_
_entity.id
_entity.type
_entity.pdbx_description
1 polymer ?
#
loop_
_entity_poly.entity_id
_entity_poly.type
_entity_poly.pdbx_seq_one_letter_code
_entity_poly.pdbx_strand_id
1 'polypeptide(L)'
;KTMSYRAVIPHFPSNYISRQDQENLVTMSDMFYKSKTLMMVDMILWIAKAKNINIVVTSWDIPVWNWLNNMYDRENTICQVFPNLDNKKARDGQHPGNLSHNTFGNYLINSRKYFL
;
A
#
# COMPACT_ATOMS: atom_id res chain seq x y z
N LYS A 1 -10.74 8.27 -4.84
CA LYS A 1 -9.54 8.23 -5.64
C LYS A 1 -9.01 6.82 -5.86
N THR A 2 -8.42 6.59 -7.00
CA THR A 2 -7.87 5.27 -7.36
C THR A 2 -6.75 4.86 -6.45
N MET A 3 -6.76 3.64 -6.01
CA MET A 3 -5.72 3.06 -5.17
C MET A 3 -4.52 2.67 -6.03
N SER A 4 -3.33 2.77 -5.43
CA SER A 4 -2.06 2.53 -6.15
C SER A 4 -1.91 1.12 -6.72
N TYR A 5 -2.56 0.14 -6.13
CA TYR A 5 -2.51 -1.24 -6.61
C TYR A 5 -3.68 -1.62 -7.54
N ARG A 6 -4.48 -0.65 -7.96
CA ARG A 6 -5.58 -0.91 -8.86
C ARG A 6 -5.07 -1.35 -10.23
N ALA A 7 -5.66 -2.41 -10.75
CA ALA A 7 -5.28 -2.93 -12.05
C ALA A 7 -5.61 -1.96 -13.16
N VAL A 8 -4.74 -1.95 -14.17
CA VAL A 8 -5.08 -1.36 -15.46
C VAL A 8 -5.91 -2.37 -16.24
N ILE A 9 -7.18 -2.07 -16.46
CA ILE A 9 -8.08 -2.92 -17.21
C ILE A 9 -8.07 -2.48 -18.66
N PRO A 10 -7.97 -3.43 -19.60
CA PRO A 10 -8.04 -3.09 -21.02
C PRO A 10 -9.30 -2.26 -21.33
N HIS A 11 -9.12 -1.25 -22.15
CA HIS A 11 -10.22 -0.41 -22.58
C HIS A 11 -11.09 -1.15 -23.58
N PHE A 12 -12.36 -1.38 -23.25
CA PHE A 12 -13.32 -1.98 -24.15
C PHE A 12 -14.28 -0.91 -24.68
N PRO A 13 -14.60 -0.92 -25.98
CA PRO A 13 -15.67 -0.08 -26.50
C PRO A 13 -16.99 -0.37 -25.77
N SER A 14 -17.72 0.66 -25.40
CA SER A 14 -18.95 0.53 -24.62
C SER A 14 -20.07 -0.25 -25.31
N ASN A 15 -20.01 -0.41 -26.63
CA ASN A 15 -20.97 -1.21 -27.40
C ASN A 15 -20.75 -2.71 -27.31
N TYR A 16 -19.62 -3.17 -26.76
CA TYR A 16 -19.32 -4.60 -26.57
C TYR A 16 -19.62 -5.10 -25.18
N ILE A 17 -19.64 -4.19 -24.20
CA ILE A 17 -19.80 -4.57 -22.82
C ILE A 17 -20.65 -3.51 -22.09
N SER A 18 -21.60 -3.94 -21.31
CA SER A 18 -22.46 -3.03 -20.56
C SER A 18 -21.67 -2.28 -19.50
N ARG A 19 -22.20 -1.12 -19.08
CA ARG A 19 -21.61 -0.35 -17.99
C ARG A 19 -21.52 -1.17 -16.69
N GLN A 20 -22.58 -1.95 -16.41
CA GLN A 20 -22.59 -2.80 -15.21
C GLN A 20 -21.49 -3.87 -15.28
N ASP A 21 -21.28 -4.47 -16.43
CA ASP A 21 -20.22 -5.47 -16.61
C ASP A 21 -18.84 -4.84 -16.51
N GLN A 22 -18.64 -3.62 -16.99
CA GLN A 22 -17.41 -2.87 -16.82
C GLN A 22 -17.12 -2.60 -15.34
N GLU A 23 -18.13 -2.16 -14.59
CA GLU A 23 -18.03 -1.92 -13.15
C GLU A 23 -17.71 -3.21 -12.39
N ASN A 24 -18.34 -4.32 -12.77
CA ASN A 24 -18.06 -5.63 -12.18
C ASN A 24 -16.62 -6.07 -12.44
N LEU A 25 -16.10 -5.87 -13.65
CA LEU A 25 -14.71 -6.19 -13.99
C LEU A 25 -13.73 -5.37 -13.14
N VAL A 26 -14.00 -4.09 -12.95
CA VAL A 26 -13.17 -3.22 -12.10
C VAL A 26 -13.19 -3.73 -10.66
N THR A 27 -14.36 -4.05 -10.11
CA THR A 27 -14.50 -4.56 -8.76
C THR A 27 -13.76 -5.88 -8.56
N MET A 28 -13.91 -6.81 -9.50
CA MET A 28 -13.23 -8.11 -9.46
C MET A 28 -11.72 -7.93 -9.53
N SER A 29 -11.23 -7.02 -10.37
CA SER A 29 -9.81 -6.73 -10.47
C SER A 29 -9.25 -6.15 -9.17
N ASP A 30 -9.95 -5.21 -8.54
CA ASP A 30 -9.54 -4.65 -7.26
C ASP A 30 -9.48 -5.73 -6.18
N MET A 31 -10.47 -6.60 -6.10
CA MET A 31 -10.49 -7.73 -5.16
C MET A 31 -9.32 -8.69 -5.42
N PHE A 32 -9.06 -9.02 -6.68
CA PHE A 32 -7.95 -9.89 -7.05
C PHE A 32 -6.62 -9.29 -6.60
N TYR A 33 -6.38 -8.02 -6.89
CA TYR A 33 -5.12 -7.38 -6.54
C TYR A 33 -4.96 -7.16 -5.04
N LYS A 34 -6.04 -6.92 -4.31
CA LYS A 34 -6.01 -6.91 -2.83
C LYS A 34 -5.61 -8.25 -2.27
N SER A 35 -6.25 -9.33 -2.74
CA SER A 35 -5.93 -10.69 -2.31
C SER A 35 -4.48 -11.07 -2.62
N LYS A 36 -4.00 -10.70 -3.80
CA LYS A 36 -2.62 -10.94 -4.20
C LYS A 36 -1.64 -10.17 -3.32
N THR A 37 -1.94 -8.91 -3.01
CA THR A 37 -1.12 -8.09 -2.14
C THR A 37 -1.05 -8.68 -0.74
N LEU A 38 -2.18 -9.09 -0.17
CA LEU A 38 -2.20 -9.78 1.13
C LEU A 38 -1.33 -11.03 1.12
N MET A 39 -1.48 -11.86 0.10
CA MET A 39 -0.70 -13.09 -0.01
C MET A 39 0.81 -12.78 -0.07
N MET A 40 1.22 -11.77 -0.82
CA MET A 40 2.62 -11.36 -0.91
C MET A 40 3.14 -10.82 0.42
N VAL A 41 2.37 -10.00 1.11
CA VAL A 41 2.74 -9.48 2.43
C VAL A 41 2.87 -10.64 3.42
N ASP A 42 1.92 -11.56 3.45
CA ASP A 42 1.97 -12.74 4.32
C ASP A 42 3.22 -13.58 4.06
N MET A 43 3.56 -13.80 2.81
CA MET A 43 4.76 -14.56 2.43
C MET A 43 6.05 -13.86 2.92
N ILE A 44 6.13 -12.55 2.73
CA ILE A 44 7.29 -11.76 3.17
C ILE A 44 7.43 -11.82 4.70
N LEU A 45 6.33 -11.64 5.41
CA LEU A 45 6.31 -11.70 6.88
C LEU A 45 6.70 -13.08 7.39
N TRP A 46 6.21 -14.12 6.74
CA TRP A 46 6.53 -15.49 7.11
C TRP A 46 8.01 -15.81 6.90
N ILE A 47 8.57 -15.42 5.76
CA ILE A 47 10.01 -15.59 5.47
C ILE A 47 10.84 -14.79 6.48
N ALA A 48 10.45 -13.56 6.77
CA ALA A 48 11.14 -12.72 7.74
C ALA A 48 11.16 -13.37 9.13
N LYS A 49 10.04 -13.91 9.57
CA LYS A 49 9.94 -14.61 10.84
C LYS A 49 10.85 -15.84 10.86
N ALA A 50 10.83 -16.64 9.80
CA ALA A 50 11.68 -17.84 9.69
C ALA A 50 13.17 -17.51 9.71
N LYS A 51 13.57 -16.35 9.21
CA LYS A 51 14.94 -15.88 9.16
C LYS A 51 15.32 -14.93 10.30
N ASN A 52 14.43 -14.72 11.24
CA ASN A 52 14.62 -13.80 12.36
C ASN A 52 14.95 -12.37 11.89
N ILE A 53 14.22 -11.89 10.90
CA ILE A 53 14.34 -10.52 10.36
C ILE A 53 13.11 -9.73 10.79
N ASN A 54 13.35 -8.56 11.39
CA ASN A 54 12.27 -7.64 11.73
C ASN A 54 11.86 -6.84 10.51
N ILE A 55 10.57 -6.84 10.20
CA ILE A 55 10.00 -6.11 9.07
C ILE A 55 8.85 -5.24 9.57
N VAL A 56 8.78 -4.03 9.06
CA VAL A 56 7.63 -3.15 9.21
C VAL A 56 7.06 -2.80 7.84
N VAL A 57 5.77 -2.64 7.79
CA VAL A 57 5.03 -2.34 6.56
C VAL A 57 4.34 -1.01 6.70
N THR A 58 4.35 -0.21 5.65
CA THR A 58 3.64 1.05 5.60
C THR A 58 3.07 1.29 4.20
N SER A 59 2.27 2.34 4.08
CA SER A 59 1.83 2.88 2.81
C SER A 59 1.67 4.39 2.94
N TRP A 60 1.85 5.11 1.84
CA TRP A 60 1.55 6.53 1.74
C TRP A 60 0.12 6.80 1.28
N ASP A 61 -0.56 5.77 0.82
CA ASP A 61 -1.96 5.80 0.45
C ASP A 61 -2.79 5.44 1.69
N ILE A 62 -3.57 6.39 2.18
CA ILE A 62 -4.31 6.22 3.43
C ILE A 62 -5.30 5.05 3.37
N PRO A 63 -6.12 4.87 2.31
CA PRO A 63 -6.99 3.71 2.23
C PRO A 63 -6.25 2.37 2.27
N VAL A 64 -5.11 2.27 1.59
CA VAL A 64 -4.28 1.07 1.63
C VAL A 64 -3.69 0.86 3.01
N TRP A 65 -3.20 1.91 3.65
CA TRP A 65 -2.66 1.83 5.00
C TRP A 65 -3.73 1.37 6.01
N ASN A 66 -4.94 1.94 5.93
CA ASN A 66 -6.04 1.54 6.80
C ASN A 66 -6.38 0.07 6.64
N TRP A 67 -6.41 -0.39 5.41
CA TRP A 67 -6.70 -1.78 5.10
C TRP A 67 -5.61 -2.72 5.65
N LEU A 68 -4.35 -2.39 5.44
CA LEU A 68 -3.22 -3.15 5.99
C LEU A 68 -3.25 -3.15 7.52
N ASN A 69 -3.52 -1.99 8.12
CA ASN A 69 -3.58 -1.86 9.58
C ASN A 69 -4.69 -2.69 10.21
N ASN A 70 -5.79 -2.89 9.49
CA ASN A 70 -6.88 -3.75 9.95
C ASN A 70 -6.55 -5.25 9.85
N MET A 71 -5.64 -5.61 8.94
CA MET A 71 -5.29 -7.00 8.68
C MET A 71 -4.11 -7.50 9.52
N TYR A 72 -3.26 -6.62 10.02
CA TYR A 72 -2.01 -6.98 10.69
C TYR A 72 -1.87 -6.29 12.04
N ASP A 73 -1.06 -6.89 12.90
CA ASP A 73 -0.71 -6.32 14.18
C ASP A 73 0.14 -5.06 13.97
N ARG A 74 -0.43 -3.94 14.35
CA ARG A 74 0.18 -2.63 14.16
C ARG A 74 1.51 -2.46 14.89
N GLU A 75 1.61 -2.98 16.09
CA GLU A 75 2.79 -2.76 16.93
C GLU A 75 4.01 -3.52 16.39
N ASN A 76 3.78 -4.67 15.79
CA ASN A 76 4.86 -5.54 15.34
C ASN A 76 5.13 -5.46 13.84
N THR A 77 4.14 -5.05 13.06
CA THR A 77 4.21 -5.15 11.61
C THR A 77 3.90 -3.85 10.90
N ILE A 78 2.81 -3.19 11.26
CA ILE A 78 2.35 -1.98 10.59
C ILE A 78 2.79 -0.76 11.37
N CYS A 79 3.59 0.07 10.75
CA CYS A 79 3.98 1.35 11.33
C CYS A 79 3.00 2.44 10.89
N GLN A 80 3.26 3.67 11.32
CA GLN A 80 2.40 4.79 10.92
C GLN A 80 2.38 4.97 9.39
N VAL A 81 1.33 5.61 8.90
CA VAL A 81 1.21 5.93 7.49
C VAL A 81 2.40 6.77 7.02
N PHE A 82 2.92 6.45 5.83
CA PHE A 82 4.01 7.22 5.25
C PHE A 82 3.53 8.65 4.96
N PRO A 83 4.24 9.68 5.40
CA PRO A 83 3.81 11.06 5.18
C PRO A 83 3.86 11.40 3.69
N ASN A 84 2.76 11.94 3.17
CA ASN A 84 2.66 12.38 1.79
C ASN A 84 2.29 13.87 1.79
N LEU A 85 3.29 14.73 1.84
CA LEU A 85 3.11 16.17 1.94
C LEU A 85 2.75 16.75 0.57
N ASP A 86 1.56 17.32 0.47
CA ASP A 86 0.98 17.75 -0.81
C ASP A 86 1.84 18.77 -1.58
N ASN A 87 2.49 19.68 -0.86
CA ASN A 87 3.32 20.73 -1.46
C ASN A 87 4.79 20.34 -1.57
N LYS A 88 5.17 19.11 -1.30
CA LYS A 88 6.56 18.63 -1.28
C LYS A 88 6.68 17.28 -2.01
N LYS A 89 6.17 17.26 -3.22
CA LYS A 89 6.20 16.07 -4.07
C LYS A 89 7.55 15.90 -4.76
N ALA A 90 7.78 14.68 -5.27
CA ALA A 90 8.87 14.40 -6.19
C ALA A 90 8.66 15.11 -7.54
N ARG A 91 9.61 14.98 -8.46
CA ARG A 91 9.55 15.64 -9.77
C ARG A 91 8.30 15.31 -10.58
N ASP A 92 7.75 14.13 -10.42
CA ASP A 92 6.54 13.72 -11.14
C ASP A 92 5.26 14.38 -10.60
N GLY A 93 5.35 15.14 -9.51
CA GLY A 93 4.22 15.80 -8.88
C GLY A 93 3.22 14.88 -8.18
N GLN A 94 3.52 13.59 -8.10
CA GLN A 94 2.61 12.58 -7.56
C GLN A 94 3.19 11.85 -6.34
N HIS A 95 4.40 11.37 -6.43
CA HIS A 95 5.03 10.61 -5.36
C HIS A 95 5.56 11.50 -4.24
N PRO A 96 5.69 10.98 -3.02
CA PRO A 96 6.31 11.72 -1.92
C PRO A 96 7.72 12.17 -2.27
N GLY A 97 8.06 13.39 -1.89
CA GLY A 97 9.38 13.97 -2.12
C GLY A 97 10.34 13.76 -0.96
N ASN A 98 11.50 14.43 -1.03
CA ASN A 98 12.58 14.26 -0.06
C ASN A 98 12.16 14.56 1.38
N LEU A 99 11.33 15.59 1.60
CA LEU A 99 10.89 15.93 2.94
C LEU A 99 10.06 14.81 3.56
N SER A 100 9.19 14.17 2.78
CA SER A 100 8.41 13.01 3.26
C SER A 100 9.33 11.85 3.63
N HIS A 101 10.30 11.54 2.79
CA HIS A 101 11.27 10.48 3.06
C HIS A 101 12.11 10.75 4.31
N ASN A 102 12.59 11.97 4.46
CA ASN A 102 13.37 12.37 5.64
C ASN A 102 12.54 12.30 6.92
N THR A 103 11.31 12.77 6.85
CA THR A 103 10.38 12.72 7.99
C THR A 103 10.12 11.29 8.42
N PHE A 104 9.87 10.41 7.44
CA PHE A 104 9.63 9.01 7.74
C PHE A 104 10.89 8.30 8.25
N GLY A 105 12.04 8.60 7.67
CA GLY A 105 13.33 8.06 8.14
C GLY A 105 13.60 8.43 9.60
N ASN A 106 13.37 9.68 9.97
CA ASN A 106 13.52 10.13 11.36
C ASN A 106 12.53 9.43 12.30
N TYR A 107 11.29 9.25 11.85
CA TYR A 107 10.32 8.46 12.60
C TYR A 107 10.83 7.03 12.85
N LEU A 108 11.33 6.37 11.84
CA LEU A 108 11.84 4.99 11.98
C LEU A 108 13.02 4.92 12.94
N ILE A 109 13.96 5.84 12.83
CA ILE A 109 15.11 5.91 13.74
C ILE A 109 14.66 6.08 15.18
N ASN A 110 13.75 7.00 15.43
CA ASN A 110 13.25 7.29 16.77
C ASN A 110 12.36 6.18 17.35
N SER A 111 11.75 5.40 16.49
CA SER A 111 10.82 4.33 16.86
C SER A 111 11.41 2.93 16.79
N ARG A 112 12.67 2.79 16.40
CA ARG A 112 13.30 1.47 16.18
C ARG A 112 13.18 0.52 17.37
N LYS A 113 13.18 1.04 18.58
CA LYS A 113 13.04 0.23 19.80
C LYS A 113 11.71 -0.52 19.89
N TYR A 114 10.69 -0.05 19.17
CA TYR A 114 9.38 -0.70 19.15
C TYR A 114 9.30 -1.81 18.10
N PHE A 115 10.22 -1.82 17.14
CA PHE A 115 10.25 -2.79 16.04
C PHE A 115 11.36 -3.84 16.21
N LEU A 116 12.35 -3.52 16.98
CA LEU A 116 13.46 -4.39 17.26
C LEU A 116 13.35 -5.02 18.64
#